data_e5106a33a691d41279a95548a2fd9a1a
#
_entry.id   e5106a33a691d41279a95548a2fd9a1a
#
_cell.length_a   1.000
_cell.length_b   1.000
_cell.length_c   1.000
_cell.angle_alpha   90.00
_cell.angle_beta   90.00
_cell.angle_gamma   90.00
#
_symmetry.space_group_name_H-M   'P 1'
#
loop_
_entity.id
_entity.type
_entity.pdbx_description
1 polymer ?
#
loop_
_entity_poly.entity_id
_entity_poly.type
_entity_poly.pdbx_seq_one_letter_code
_entity_poly.pdbx_strand_id
1 'polypeptide(L)'
;MHPDFLTVNGVPYRILRLLGKGKGGYSYLAQGEDGALRTLKQIHHEPCDYYQFGDKMASELQDYERLCAVGIPMPRMLDFDRASERILKEYIAGDTVYDLVRTGRMEDRWSVQMAQLCERLYAVGLNIDYFPTNFIPKDGTLIYVDYECNPYMEQWDFAHWGIRYWSLTEEFITYAKEHGHDVPAALP
;
A
#
# COMPACT_ATOMS: atom_id res chain seq x y z
N MET A 1 -10.33 -18.89 2.28
CA MET A 1 -10.51 -18.86 3.78
C MET A 1 -9.16 -18.40 4.32
N HIS A 2 -9.09 -17.38 5.15
CA HIS A 2 -7.86 -16.96 5.83
C HIS A 2 -7.69 -17.73 7.15
N PRO A 3 -6.47 -17.82 7.71
CA PRO A 3 -6.26 -18.42 9.02
C PRO A 3 -6.95 -17.59 10.13
N ASP A 4 -7.33 -18.23 11.23
CA ASP A 4 -7.93 -17.51 12.37
C ASP A 4 -6.91 -16.74 13.17
N PHE A 5 -5.67 -17.25 13.25
CA PHE A 5 -4.54 -16.63 13.95
C PHE A 5 -3.25 -16.76 13.14
N LEU A 6 -2.41 -15.73 13.27
CA LEU A 6 -1.00 -15.75 12.84
C LEU A 6 -0.14 -15.24 13.99
N THR A 7 1.09 -15.72 14.10
CA THR A 7 2.03 -15.27 15.12
C THR A 7 3.14 -14.40 14.51
N VAL A 8 3.64 -13.45 15.28
CA VAL A 8 4.88 -12.71 14.99
C VAL A 8 5.77 -12.84 16.23
N ASN A 9 6.96 -13.43 16.08
CA ASN A 9 7.87 -13.73 17.19
C ASN A 9 7.18 -14.46 18.36
N GLY A 10 6.29 -15.42 18.05
CA GLY A 10 5.56 -16.18 19.06
C GLY A 10 4.32 -15.48 19.65
N VAL A 11 4.10 -14.19 19.37
CA VAL A 11 2.92 -13.45 19.82
C VAL A 11 1.75 -13.67 18.85
N PRO A 12 0.59 -14.18 19.32
CA PRO A 12 -0.55 -14.44 18.45
C PRO A 12 -1.34 -13.18 18.14
N TYR A 13 -1.81 -13.10 16.89
CA TYR A 13 -2.72 -12.06 16.40
C TYR A 13 -3.93 -12.70 15.75
N ARG A 14 -5.11 -12.34 16.19
CA ARG A 14 -6.38 -12.80 15.59
C ARG A 14 -6.57 -12.10 14.25
N ILE A 15 -6.77 -12.88 13.20
CA ILE A 15 -7.04 -12.34 11.87
C ILE A 15 -8.53 -12.03 11.74
N LEU A 16 -8.86 -10.79 11.45
CA LEU A 16 -10.24 -10.33 11.33
C LEU A 16 -10.72 -10.39 9.87
N ARG A 17 -9.87 -9.97 8.92
CA ARG A 17 -10.16 -10.03 7.48
C ARG A 17 -8.91 -9.83 6.65
N LEU A 18 -8.97 -10.23 5.39
CA LEU A 18 -7.98 -9.85 4.37
C LEU A 18 -8.19 -8.37 4.01
N LEU A 19 -7.11 -7.62 3.96
CA LEU A 19 -7.08 -6.23 3.47
C LEU A 19 -6.72 -6.19 1.98
N GLY A 20 -5.81 -7.05 1.55
CA GLY A 20 -5.38 -7.15 0.17
C GLY A 20 -4.38 -8.26 -0.08
N LYS A 21 -4.25 -8.64 -1.34
CA LYS A 21 -3.22 -9.54 -1.87
C LYS A 21 -2.41 -8.78 -2.90
N GLY A 22 -1.12 -8.64 -2.65
CA GLY A 22 -0.17 -8.07 -3.60
C GLY A 22 0.83 -9.12 -4.10
N LYS A 23 1.77 -8.68 -4.95
CA LYS A 23 2.87 -9.53 -5.44
C LYS A 23 3.77 -10.05 -4.32
N GLY A 24 3.94 -9.26 -3.27
CA GLY A 24 4.82 -9.55 -2.13
C GLY A 24 4.18 -10.37 -1.03
N GLY A 25 2.85 -10.35 -0.87
CA GLY A 25 2.22 -10.99 0.27
C GLY A 25 0.73 -10.74 0.42
N TYR A 26 0.19 -11.30 1.48
CA TYR A 26 -1.17 -11.06 1.96
C TYR A 26 -1.13 -10.07 3.12
N SER A 27 -1.91 -9.02 3.06
CA SER A 27 -2.09 -8.07 4.16
C SER A 27 -3.42 -8.33 4.86
N TYR A 28 -3.37 -8.51 6.18
CA TYR A 28 -4.54 -8.80 7.01
C TYR A 28 -4.77 -7.69 8.02
N LEU A 29 -6.04 -7.39 8.30
CA LEU A 29 -6.42 -6.71 9.53
C LEU A 29 -6.34 -7.75 10.65
N ALA A 30 -5.53 -7.45 11.66
CA ALA A 30 -5.29 -8.31 12.79
C ALA A 30 -5.52 -7.57 14.11
N GLN A 31 -5.86 -8.32 15.15
CA GLN A 31 -6.07 -7.80 16.50
C GLN A 31 -5.14 -8.51 17.48
N GLY A 32 -4.40 -7.73 18.26
CA GLY A 32 -3.59 -8.23 19.37
C GLY A 32 -4.41 -8.54 20.62
N GLU A 33 -3.80 -9.16 21.61
CA GLU A 33 -4.44 -9.45 22.92
C GLU A 33 -4.83 -8.16 23.66
N ASP A 34 -4.13 -7.05 23.40
CA ASP A 34 -4.44 -5.72 23.90
C ASP A 34 -5.68 -5.07 23.25
N GLY A 35 -6.31 -5.78 22.31
CA GLY A 35 -7.46 -5.30 21.55
C GLY A 35 -7.10 -4.32 20.41
N ALA A 36 -5.84 -3.89 20.29
CA ALA A 36 -5.44 -2.94 19.28
C ALA A 36 -5.41 -3.56 17.88
N LEU A 37 -5.87 -2.80 16.89
CA LEU A 37 -5.85 -3.19 15.49
C LEU A 37 -4.48 -2.93 14.87
N ARG A 38 -4.04 -3.88 14.06
CA ARG A 38 -2.76 -3.85 13.34
C ARG A 38 -2.92 -4.39 11.92
N THR A 39 -1.99 -4.05 11.06
CA THR A 39 -1.84 -4.72 9.77
C THR A 39 -0.74 -5.78 9.91
N LEU A 40 -1.08 -7.04 9.60
CA LEU A 40 -0.12 -8.13 9.54
C LEU A 40 0.05 -8.55 8.08
N LYS A 41 1.27 -8.38 7.55
CA LYS A 41 1.63 -8.84 6.20
C LYS A 41 2.31 -10.20 6.31
N GLN A 42 1.78 -11.19 5.60
CA GLN A 42 2.40 -12.50 5.38
C GLN A 42 3.01 -12.51 3.99
N ILE A 43 4.31 -12.61 3.88
CA ILE A 43 4.99 -12.77 2.60
C ILE A 43 4.64 -14.14 2.02
N HIS A 44 4.48 -14.22 0.71
CA HIS A 44 4.28 -15.48 -0.03
C HIS A 44 5.29 -15.59 -1.18
N HIS A 45 5.53 -16.83 -1.60
CA HIS A 45 6.43 -17.16 -2.72
C HIS A 45 5.66 -17.76 -3.91
N GLU A 46 4.42 -17.34 -4.10
CA GLU A 46 3.64 -17.76 -5.26
C GLU A 46 4.34 -17.29 -6.54
N PRO A 47 4.40 -18.15 -7.59
CA PRO A 47 5.03 -17.77 -8.86
C PRO A 47 4.41 -16.51 -9.45
N CYS A 48 5.27 -15.65 -10.00
CA CYS A 48 4.86 -14.47 -10.74
C CYS A 48 5.67 -14.43 -12.05
N ASP A 49 4.99 -14.36 -13.20
CA ASP A 49 5.58 -14.52 -14.52
C ASP A 49 6.60 -13.43 -14.89
N TYR A 50 6.60 -12.30 -14.19
CA TYR A 50 7.43 -11.12 -14.51
C TYR A 50 8.28 -10.62 -13.35
N TYR A 51 8.43 -11.39 -12.26
CA TYR A 51 9.27 -10.97 -11.15
C TYR A 51 9.96 -12.17 -10.49
N GLN A 52 11.29 -12.15 -10.49
CA GLN A 52 12.08 -13.08 -9.67
C GLN A 52 12.37 -12.40 -8.34
N PHE A 53 11.74 -12.87 -7.30
CA PHE A 53 11.97 -12.36 -5.96
C PHE A 53 13.23 -13.00 -5.36
N GLY A 54 14.16 -12.15 -4.93
CA GLY A 54 15.19 -12.52 -3.98
C GLY A 54 14.61 -12.68 -2.55
N ASP A 55 15.34 -12.23 -1.55
CA ASP A 55 14.84 -12.16 -0.15
C ASP A 55 13.83 -11.01 -0.03
N LYS A 56 12.54 -11.31 -0.16
CA LYS A 56 11.44 -10.34 -0.06
C LYS A 56 11.39 -9.65 1.29
N MET A 57 11.67 -10.39 2.38
CA MET A 57 11.70 -9.82 3.72
C MET A 57 12.80 -8.78 3.86
N ALA A 58 14.00 -9.11 3.38
CA ALA A 58 15.12 -8.15 3.41
C ALA A 58 14.81 -6.92 2.55
N SER A 59 14.21 -7.09 1.38
CA SER A 59 13.79 -5.98 0.52
C SER A 59 12.80 -5.05 1.22
N GLU A 60 11.73 -5.59 1.82
CA GLU A 60 10.73 -4.76 2.51
C GLU A 60 11.31 -3.99 3.71
N LEU A 61 12.20 -4.63 4.49
CA LEU A 61 12.86 -3.96 5.60
C LEU A 61 13.77 -2.82 5.11
N GLN A 62 14.54 -3.06 4.04
CA GLN A 62 15.42 -2.05 3.45
C GLN A 62 14.62 -0.89 2.84
N ASP A 63 13.55 -1.18 2.15
CA ASP A 63 12.69 -0.17 1.53
C ASP A 63 11.98 0.68 2.58
N TYR A 64 11.53 0.07 3.69
CA TYR A 64 11.00 0.82 4.83
C TYR A 64 12.02 1.83 5.37
N GLU A 65 13.28 1.41 5.58
CA GLU A 65 14.35 2.31 6.06
C GLU A 65 14.63 3.44 5.06
N ARG A 66 14.69 3.15 3.76
CA ARG A 66 14.87 4.16 2.70
C ARG A 66 13.76 5.19 2.70
N LEU A 67 12.50 4.74 2.74
CA LEU A 67 11.34 5.61 2.71
C LEU A 67 11.22 6.44 3.99
N CYS A 68 11.58 5.88 5.16
CA CYS A 68 11.70 6.64 6.40
C CYS A 68 12.74 7.76 6.30
N ALA A 69 13.90 7.47 5.71
CA ALA A 69 14.97 8.46 5.52
C ALA A 69 14.55 9.62 4.60
N VAL A 70 13.68 9.37 3.63
CA VAL A 70 13.10 10.39 2.73
C VAL A 70 11.95 11.16 3.41
N GLY A 71 11.44 10.66 4.53
CA GLY A 71 10.33 11.25 5.26
C GLY A 71 8.97 11.02 4.59
N ILE A 72 8.78 9.85 3.97
CA ILE A 72 7.48 9.44 3.42
C ILE A 72 6.56 9.05 4.59
N PRO A 73 5.36 9.64 4.70
CA PRO A 73 4.39 9.24 5.71
C PRO A 73 3.92 7.80 5.47
N MET A 74 4.21 6.91 6.41
CA MET A 74 3.88 5.48 6.34
C MET A 74 3.40 4.95 7.69
N PRO A 75 2.69 3.81 7.73
CA PRO A 75 2.48 3.07 8.96
C PRO A 75 3.81 2.73 9.61
N ARG A 76 3.93 2.94 10.91
CA ARG A 76 5.12 2.52 11.63
C ARG A 76 5.22 0.99 11.64
N MET A 77 6.39 0.44 11.33
CA MET A 77 6.68 -0.97 11.55
C MET A 77 6.77 -1.22 13.05
N LEU A 78 5.98 -2.16 13.55
CA LEU A 78 5.90 -2.49 14.98
C LEU A 78 6.79 -3.67 15.33
N ASP A 79 6.84 -4.69 14.46
CA ASP A 79 7.64 -5.89 14.63
C ASP A 79 7.77 -6.64 13.30
N PHE A 80 8.70 -7.57 13.22
CA PHE A 80 8.84 -8.48 12.08
C PHE A 80 9.43 -9.83 12.52
N ASP A 81 9.00 -10.89 11.88
CA ASP A 81 9.45 -12.26 12.12
C ASP A 81 10.03 -12.84 10.82
N ARG A 82 11.37 -12.95 10.77
CA ARG A 82 12.07 -13.45 9.58
C ARG A 82 11.80 -14.93 9.33
N ALA A 83 11.60 -15.73 10.38
CA ALA A 83 11.42 -17.16 10.26
C ALA A 83 10.06 -17.51 9.64
N SER A 84 9.02 -16.76 9.99
CA SER A 84 7.67 -16.92 9.44
C SER A 84 7.37 -15.96 8.28
N GLU A 85 8.32 -15.07 7.93
CA GLU A 85 8.22 -14.04 6.90
C GLU A 85 6.97 -13.15 7.09
N ARG A 86 6.85 -12.58 8.29
CA ARG A 86 5.73 -11.71 8.68
C ARG A 86 6.21 -10.34 9.13
N ILE A 87 5.43 -9.33 8.77
CA ILE A 87 5.65 -7.94 9.20
C ILE A 87 4.37 -7.46 9.89
N LEU A 88 4.55 -6.89 11.08
CA LEU A 88 3.49 -6.25 11.83
C LEU A 88 3.66 -4.73 11.74
N LYS A 89 2.62 -4.03 11.35
CA LYS A 89 2.64 -2.57 11.22
C LYS A 89 1.35 -1.93 11.75
N GLU A 90 1.40 -0.65 12.02
CA GLU A 90 0.21 0.13 12.38
C GLU A 90 -0.89 -0.08 11.35
N TYR A 91 -2.13 -0.19 11.83
CA TYR A 91 -3.29 -0.18 10.96
C TYR A 91 -3.77 1.25 10.73
N ILE A 92 -3.78 1.66 9.49
CA ILE A 92 -4.33 2.96 9.07
C ILE A 92 -5.78 2.74 8.66
N ALA A 93 -6.70 3.20 9.49
CA ALA A 93 -8.12 3.13 9.20
C ALA A 93 -8.52 4.30 8.29
N GLY A 94 -9.31 4.00 7.26
CA GLY A 94 -9.83 4.99 6.31
C GLY A 94 -10.08 4.39 4.94
N ASP A 95 -10.70 5.17 4.08
CA ASP A 95 -10.87 4.84 2.68
C ASP A 95 -9.56 5.09 1.94
N THR A 96 -9.23 4.24 0.99
CA THR A 96 -8.09 4.46 0.11
C THR A 96 -8.38 5.60 -0.89
N VAL A 97 -7.35 6.17 -1.47
CA VAL A 97 -7.53 7.11 -2.60
C VAL A 97 -8.34 6.47 -3.72
N TYR A 98 -8.16 5.17 -3.97
CA TYR A 98 -8.99 4.41 -4.91
C TYR A 98 -10.48 4.49 -4.55
N ASP A 99 -10.84 4.30 -3.28
CA ASP A 99 -12.24 4.39 -2.82
C ASP A 99 -12.77 5.82 -2.94
N LEU A 100 -11.95 6.82 -2.67
CA LEU A 100 -12.33 8.23 -2.81
C LEU A 100 -12.61 8.60 -4.27
N VAL A 101 -11.73 8.18 -5.20
CA VAL A 101 -11.96 8.38 -6.64
C VAL A 101 -13.23 7.66 -7.08
N ARG A 102 -13.35 6.37 -6.72
CA ARG A 102 -14.49 5.52 -7.09
C ARG A 102 -15.83 6.05 -6.59
N THR A 103 -15.84 6.75 -5.46
CA THR A 103 -17.08 7.29 -4.86
C THR A 103 -17.27 8.79 -5.08
N GLY A 104 -16.44 9.42 -5.92
CA GLY A 104 -16.53 10.86 -6.23
C GLY A 104 -16.18 11.77 -5.03
N ARG A 105 -15.39 11.28 -4.07
CA ARG A 105 -14.97 12.02 -2.86
C ARG A 105 -13.50 12.42 -2.89
N MET A 106 -12.86 12.30 -4.05
CA MET A 106 -11.47 12.75 -4.20
C MET A 106 -11.37 14.27 -4.03
N GLU A 107 -10.34 14.72 -3.34
CA GLU A 107 -10.05 16.13 -3.10
C GLU A 107 -8.67 16.49 -3.67
N ASP A 108 -8.55 17.66 -4.30
CA ASP A 108 -7.31 18.13 -4.95
C ASP A 108 -6.10 18.16 -4.02
N ARG A 109 -6.33 18.40 -2.72
CA ARG A 109 -5.25 18.44 -1.72
C ARG A 109 -4.43 17.13 -1.66
N TRP A 110 -5.03 15.99 -2.00
CA TRP A 110 -4.31 14.71 -2.00
C TRP A 110 -3.37 14.59 -3.19
N SER A 111 -3.77 15.11 -4.35
CA SER A 111 -2.89 15.22 -5.52
C SER A 111 -1.72 16.20 -5.27
N VAL A 112 -1.98 17.30 -4.57
CA VAL A 112 -0.93 18.26 -4.16
C VAL A 112 0.07 17.58 -3.21
N GLN A 113 -0.40 16.84 -2.21
CA GLN A 113 0.51 16.11 -1.30
C GLN A 113 1.27 15.02 -2.04
N MET A 114 0.65 14.31 -2.99
CA MET A 114 1.36 13.34 -3.82
C MET A 114 2.49 14.00 -4.61
N ALA A 115 2.26 15.16 -5.23
CA ALA A 115 3.33 15.89 -5.92
C ALA A 115 4.51 16.21 -4.98
N GLN A 116 4.24 16.62 -3.75
CA GLN A 116 5.28 16.88 -2.73
C GLN A 116 6.04 15.59 -2.33
N LEU A 117 5.37 14.44 -2.28
CA LEU A 117 6.03 13.15 -2.04
C LEU A 117 6.92 12.77 -3.23
N CYS A 118 6.44 12.99 -4.47
CA CYS A 118 7.22 12.77 -5.69
C CYS A 118 8.51 13.60 -5.72
N GLU A 119 8.44 14.88 -5.37
CA GLU A 119 9.63 15.75 -5.29
C GLU A 119 10.71 15.16 -4.36
N ARG A 120 10.31 14.67 -3.19
CA ARG A 120 11.25 14.03 -2.23
C ARG A 120 11.83 12.73 -2.76
N LEU A 121 11.00 11.87 -3.35
CA LEU A 121 11.40 10.58 -3.90
C LEU A 121 12.35 10.76 -5.08
N TYR A 122 12.01 11.63 -6.03
CA TYR A 122 12.80 11.85 -7.24
C TYR A 122 14.15 12.50 -6.93
N ALA A 123 14.22 13.36 -5.91
CA ALA A 123 15.49 13.95 -5.45
C ALA A 123 16.52 12.91 -5.00
N VAL A 124 16.08 11.72 -4.62
CA VAL A 124 16.95 10.60 -4.21
C VAL A 124 16.91 9.42 -5.19
N GLY A 125 16.32 9.60 -6.37
CA GLY A 125 16.27 8.60 -7.43
C GLY A 125 15.36 7.41 -7.12
N LEU A 126 14.25 7.63 -6.41
CA LEU A 126 13.29 6.59 -6.05
C LEU A 126 11.93 6.80 -6.71
N ASN A 127 11.25 5.69 -6.98
CA ASN A 127 9.82 5.58 -7.23
C ASN A 127 9.17 4.70 -6.16
N ILE A 128 7.86 4.86 -5.96
CA ILE A 128 7.01 3.95 -5.19
C ILE A 128 5.89 3.42 -6.08
N ASP A 129 5.07 2.50 -5.59
CA ASP A 129 3.87 2.09 -6.31
C ASP A 129 2.76 3.14 -6.10
N TYR A 130 2.53 3.96 -7.13
CA TYR A 130 1.56 5.07 -7.12
C TYR A 130 0.12 4.62 -7.29
N PHE A 131 -0.17 3.33 -7.30
CA PHE A 131 -1.54 2.86 -7.45
C PHE A 131 -2.40 3.30 -6.24
N PRO A 132 -3.61 3.86 -6.46
CA PRO A 132 -4.35 4.58 -5.42
C PRO A 132 -4.84 3.71 -4.24
N THR A 133 -4.81 2.39 -4.34
CA THR A 133 -5.08 1.49 -3.20
C THR A 133 -3.98 1.53 -2.14
N ASN A 134 -2.79 2.02 -2.49
CA ASN A 134 -1.63 2.11 -1.61
C ASN A 134 -1.60 3.41 -0.77
N PHE A 135 -2.62 4.25 -0.87
CA PHE A 135 -2.67 5.53 -0.18
C PHE A 135 -3.96 5.71 0.61
N ILE A 136 -3.83 6.09 1.88
CA ILE A 136 -4.96 6.39 2.76
C ILE A 136 -4.80 7.81 3.31
N PRO A 137 -5.70 8.74 2.98
CA PRO A 137 -5.77 10.04 3.64
C PRO A 137 -6.23 9.90 5.09
N LYS A 138 -5.42 10.38 6.04
CA LYS A 138 -5.75 10.34 7.46
C LYS A 138 -5.24 11.59 8.17
N ASP A 139 -6.10 12.23 8.96
CA ASP A 139 -5.77 13.39 9.79
C ASP A 139 -5.02 14.50 9.00
N GLY A 140 -5.45 14.74 7.75
CA GLY A 140 -4.88 15.74 6.87
C GLY A 140 -3.57 15.32 6.18
N THR A 141 -3.12 14.09 6.35
CA THR A 141 -1.89 13.56 5.77
C THR A 141 -2.18 12.38 4.83
N LEU A 142 -1.55 12.35 3.68
CA LEU A 142 -1.58 11.23 2.76
C LEU A 142 -0.57 10.17 3.21
N ILE A 143 -1.06 9.00 3.63
CA ILE A 143 -0.24 7.90 4.15
C ILE A 143 -0.03 6.85 3.06
N TYR A 144 1.21 6.52 2.75
CA TYR A 144 1.58 5.40 1.88
C TYR A 144 1.62 4.11 2.71
N VAL A 145 0.70 3.17 2.46
CA VAL A 145 0.51 1.99 3.34
C VAL A 145 1.34 0.77 2.94
N ASP A 146 2.05 0.82 1.84
CA ASP A 146 3.05 -0.17 1.45
C ASP A 146 4.47 0.30 1.80
N TYR A 147 5.46 -0.61 1.67
CA TYR A 147 6.87 -0.30 1.91
C TYR A 147 7.72 -0.46 0.64
N GLU A 148 7.11 -0.79 -0.49
CA GLU A 148 7.84 -1.00 -1.74
C GLU A 148 8.38 0.33 -2.30
N CYS A 149 9.67 0.37 -2.60
CA CYS A 149 10.26 1.41 -3.43
C CYS A 149 11.26 0.83 -4.43
N ASN A 150 11.36 1.49 -5.57
CA ASN A 150 12.17 1.06 -6.70
C ASN A 150 13.08 2.20 -7.18
N PRO A 151 14.17 1.94 -7.90
CA PRO A 151 14.91 2.98 -8.61
C PRO A 151 13.97 3.80 -9.51
N TYR A 152 14.22 5.10 -9.58
CA TYR A 152 13.43 6.00 -10.43
C TYR A 152 13.46 5.55 -11.89
N MET A 153 12.29 5.47 -12.47
CA MET A 153 12.06 5.26 -13.90
C MET A 153 10.89 6.15 -14.34
N GLU A 154 11.13 7.05 -15.29
CA GLU A 154 10.16 8.04 -15.77
C GLU A 154 8.83 7.40 -16.22
N GLN A 155 8.91 6.30 -16.95
CA GLN A 155 7.71 5.59 -17.45
C GLN A 155 6.77 5.07 -16.32
N TRP A 156 7.28 4.92 -15.10
CA TRP A 156 6.56 4.41 -13.93
C TRP A 156 6.42 5.47 -12.83
N ASP A 157 6.73 6.73 -13.13
CA ASP A 157 6.53 7.80 -12.18
C ASP A 157 5.04 8.20 -12.05
N PHE A 158 4.78 9.10 -11.13
CA PHE A 158 3.40 9.54 -10.90
C PHE A 158 2.82 10.28 -12.09
N ALA A 159 3.59 11.12 -12.77
CA ALA A 159 3.11 11.96 -13.86
C ALA A 159 2.79 11.14 -15.14
N HIS A 160 3.56 10.07 -15.41
CA HIS A 160 3.39 9.26 -16.62
C HIS A 160 2.50 8.05 -16.41
N TRP A 161 2.47 7.48 -15.19
CA TRP A 161 1.70 6.29 -14.89
C TRP A 161 0.68 6.48 -13.77
N GLY A 162 1.08 6.94 -12.59
CA GLY A 162 0.23 6.96 -11.40
C GLY A 162 -1.02 7.82 -11.56
N ILE A 163 -0.87 9.00 -12.15
CA ILE A 163 -1.95 10.00 -12.32
C ILE A 163 -3.17 9.44 -13.06
N ARG A 164 -2.98 8.43 -13.91
CA ARG A 164 -4.05 7.77 -14.67
C ARG A 164 -5.09 7.10 -13.78
N TYR A 165 -4.77 6.85 -12.53
CA TYR A 165 -5.63 6.15 -11.58
C TYR A 165 -6.11 7.04 -10.42
N TRP A 166 -5.74 8.35 -10.42
CA TRP A 166 -6.08 9.27 -9.33
C TRP A 166 -7.30 10.16 -9.61
N SER A 167 -7.98 9.90 -10.71
CA SER A 167 -9.26 10.53 -11.08
C SER A 167 -10.08 9.55 -11.93
N LEU A 168 -11.31 9.92 -12.28
CA LEU A 168 -12.21 9.09 -13.11
C LEU A 168 -11.78 9.11 -14.59
N THR A 169 -10.57 8.66 -14.87
CA THR A 169 -10.03 8.47 -16.23
C THR A 169 -10.61 7.19 -16.85
N GLU A 170 -10.39 7.02 -18.15
CA GLU A 170 -10.77 5.77 -18.84
C GLU A 170 -10.05 4.56 -18.26
N GLU A 171 -8.77 4.71 -17.92
CA GLU A 171 -7.96 3.64 -17.30
C GLU A 171 -8.50 3.25 -15.92
N PHE A 172 -8.83 4.24 -15.07
CA PHE A 172 -9.43 3.98 -13.77
C PHE A 172 -10.78 3.27 -13.90
N ILE A 173 -11.66 3.76 -14.78
CA ILE A 173 -13.00 3.21 -15.00
C ILE A 173 -12.91 1.77 -15.52
N THR A 174 -12.00 1.52 -16.46
CA THR A 174 -11.76 0.18 -17.01
C THR A 174 -11.31 -0.77 -15.92
N TYR A 175 -10.26 -0.37 -15.17
CA TYR A 175 -9.76 -1.16 -14.05
C TYR A 175 -10.86 -1.47 -13.02
N ALA A 176 -11.65 -0.48 -12.61
CA ALA A 176 -12.71 -0.67 -11.63
C ALA A 176 -13.77 -1.69 -12.12
N LYS A 177 -14.19 -1.60 -13.38
CA LYS A 177 -15.14 -2.53 -13.98
C LYS A 177 -14.61 -3.96 -14.06
N GLU A 178 -13.35 -4.14 -14.46
CA GLU A 178 -12.68 -5.45 -14.51
C GLU A 178 -12.61 -6.12 -13.14
N HIS A 179 -12.58 -5.32 -12.07
CA HIS A 179 -12.57 -5.81 -10.68
C HIS A 179 -13.97 -5.84 -10.04
N GLY A 180 -15.03 -5.64 -10.83
CA GLY A 180 -16.42 -5.73 -10.36
C GLY A 180 -16.83 -4.57 -9.44
N HIS A 181 -16.19 -3.41 -9.56
CA HIS A 181 -16.50 -2.23 -8.80
C HIS A 181 -17.35 -1.24 -9.59
N ASP A 182 -18.44 -0.75 -8.98
CA ASP A 182 -19.21 0.35 -9.54
C ASP A 182 -18.44 1.66 -9.45
N VAL A 183 -18.55 2.47 -10.50
CA VAL A 183 -18.05 3.85 -10.54
C VAL A 183 -19.22 4.79 -10.84
N PRO A 184 -19.22 6.05 -10.33
CA PRO A 184 -20.21 7.02 -10.71
C PRO A 184 -20.22 7.17 -12.23
N ALA A 185 -21.40 7.42 -12.80
CA ALA A 185 -21.45 7.90 -14.17
C ALA A 185 -20.57 9.15 -14.25
N ALA A 186 -19.67 9.22 -15.24
CA ALA A 186 -18.81 10.38 -15.41
C ALA A 186 -19.67 11.64 -15.31
N LEU A 187 -19.24 12.57 -14.43
CA LEU A 187 -19.86 13.90 -14.40
C LEU A 187 -19.66 14.53 -15.78
N PRO A 188 -20.72 15.08 -16.36
CA PRO A 188 -20.70 15.65 -17.72
C PRO A 188 -19.70 16.79 -17.84
#